data_a40fbc121157c492c9af69ba1b717397
#
_entry.id   a40fbc121157c492c9af69ba1b717397
#
_cell.length_a   1.000
_cell.length_b   1.000
_cell.length_c   1.000
_cell.angle_alpha   90.00
_cell.angle_beta   90.00
_cell.angle_gamma   90.00
#
_symmetry.space_group_name_H-M   'P 1'
#
loop_
_entity.id
_entity.type
_entity.pdbx_description
1 polymer ?
#
loop_
_entity_poly.entity_id
_entity_poly.type
_entity_poly.pdbx_seq_one_letter_code
_entity_poly.pdbx_strand_id
1 'polypeptide(L)'
;MKHLYFLLTAIIGFIFNTSCSSPKAETGKSSIITVTIEPLRYFTEAIAGDKFDVVSMVPDGSSPETYDPTPQQLVALAQSQAYFQIGHIGFEQTWIQRLQANTPHLPFYDMSENVPLMEGTCHETHQHNHDHDVDPHIWNSTKNAEIIVKNIYHALCQLDSIHQAYYAHRLDSVTALIRETEQQMQTLMKDADRTFLIYHPALTYFARD
;
A
#
# COMPACT_ATOMS: atom_id res chain seq x y z
N MET A 1 47.78 44.94 -36.96
CA MET A 1 46.30 44.86 -36.86
C MET A 1 45.74 43.49 -37.25
N LYS A 2 46.24 42.83 -38.30
CA LYS A 2 45.67 41.48 -38.71
C LYS A 2 45.86 40.39 -37.65
N HIS A 3 46.90 40.39 -36.86
CA HIS A 3 47.18 39.39 -35.82
C HIS A 3 46.28 39.57 -34.56
N LEU A 4 45.83 40.81 -34.30
CA LEU A 4 44.96 41.13 -33.18
C LEU A 4 43.53 40.56 -33.37
N TYR A 5 43.05 40.59 -34.63
CA TYR A 5 41.72 40.01 -34.95
C TYR A 5 41.72 38.49 -34.91
N PHE A 6 42.85 37.85 -35.23
CA PHE A 6 42.97 36.40 -35.17
C PHE A 6 42.99 35.88 -33.73
N LEU A 7 43.57 36.63 -32.80
CA LEU A 7 43.56 36.30 -31.38
C LEU A 7 42.18 36.53 -30.76
N LEU A 8 41.45 37.56 -31.18
CA LEU A 8 40.10 37.86 -30.68
C LEU A 8 39.06 36.81 -31.14
N THR A 9 39.19 36.31 -32.38
CA THR A 9 38.29 35.23 -32.88
C THR A 9 38.57 33.88 -32.24
N ALA A 10 39.81 33.58 -31.85
CA ALA A 10 40.18 32.36 -31.14
C ALA A 10 39.61 32.31 -29.69
N ILE A 11 39.55 33.47 -29.01
CA ILE A 11 39.02 33.57 -27.65
C ILE A 11 37.47 33.47 -27.64
N ILE A 12 36.78 33.97 -28.65
CA ILE A 12 35.29 33.90 -28.76
C ILE A 12 34.86 32.45 -29.06
N GLY A 13 35.67 31.66 -29.79
CA GLY A 13 35.38 30.25 -30.09
C GLY A 13 35.46 29.30 -28.89
N PHE A 14 36.12 29.72 -27.77
CA PHE A 14 36.33 28.84 -26.62
C PHE A 14 35.23 28.95 -25.54
N ILE A 15 34.36 29.96 -25.63
CA ILE A 15 33.35 30.24 -24.58
C ILE A 15 32.03 29.48 -24.79
N PHE A 16 31.82 28.82 -25.94
CA PHE A 16 30.53 28.17 -26.26
C PHE A 16 30.51 26.66 -26.05
N ASN A 17 31.52 26.05 -25.42
CA ASN A 17 31.53 24.62 -25.14
C ASN A 17 31.26 24.24 -23.68
N THR A 18 30.59 25.10 -22.88
CA THR A 18 29.96 24.65 -21.65
C THR A 18 28.59 24.00 -21.98
N SER A 19 28.66 22.82 -22.56
CA SER A 19 27.53 21.92 -22.58
C SER A 19 27.17 21.61 -21.12
N CYS A 20 26.17 22.28 -20.56
CA CYS A 20 25.50 21.81 -19.37
C CYS A 20 24.84 20.47 -19.73
N SER A 21 25.56 19.38 -19.55
CA SER A 21 24.92 18.09 -19.36
C SER A 21 24.17 18.17 -18.02
N SER A 22 22.90 18.53 -18.06
CA SER A 22 22.01 18.25 -16.95
C SER A 22 22.23 16.78 -16.57
N PRO A 23 22.44 16.44 -15.29
CA PRO A 23 22.49 15.05 -14.90
C PRO A 23 21.17 14.44 -15.39
N LYS A 24 21.27 13.50 -16.35
CA LYS A 24 20.17 12.66 -16.75
C LYS A 24 19.74 12.00 -15.46
N ALA A 25 18.58 12.38 -14.92
CA ALA A 25 18.00 11.65 -13.81
C ALA A 25 18.03 10.18 -14.24
N GLU A 26 18.86 9.38 -13.57
CA GLU A 26 18.74 7.95 -13.71
C GLU A 26 17.27 7.67 -13.40
N THR A 27 16.52 7.23 -14.39
CA THR A 27 15.24 6.59 -14.19
C THR A 27 15.59 5.27 -13.50
N GLY A 28 15.93 5.36 -12.21
CA GLY A 28 16.10 4.22 -11.34
C GLY A 28 14.82 3.41 -11.49
N LYS A 29 14.96 2.10 -11.72
CA LYS A 29 13.84 1.18 -11.77
C LYS A 29 13.01 1.47 -10.51
N SER A 30 11.77 1.94 -10.67
CA SER A 30 10.92 2.29 -9.55
C SER A 30 10.82 1.09 -8.62
N SER A 31 11.00 1.33 -7.33
CA SER A 31 10.87 0.29 -6.30
C SER A 31 9.41 -0.05 -6.14
N ILE A 32 9.03 -1.32 -6.37
CA ILE A 32 7.64 -1.77 -6.36
C ILE A 32 7.33 -2.43 -5.02
N ILE A 33 6.19 -2.08 -4.42
CA ILE A 33 5.56 -2.85 -3.34
C ILE A 33 4.27 -3.46 -3.90
N THR A 34 4.10 -4.76 -3.73
CA THR A 34 2.83 -5.42 -4.03
C THR A 34 2.01 -5.54 -2.76
N VAL A 35 0.72 -5.22 -2.85
CA VAL A 35 -0.26 -5.38 -1.77
C VAL A 35 -1.37 -6.32 -2.20
N THR A 36 -2.12 -6.88 -1.25
CA THR A 36 -3.20 -7.83 -1.61
C THR A 36 -4.37 -7.14 -2.30
N ILE A 37 -4.88 -6.03 -1.74
CA ILE A 37 -6.15 -5.40 -2.15
C ILE A 37 -6.05 -3.88 -2.26
N GLU A 38 -6.96 -3.26 -3.00
CA GLU A 38 -7.01 -1.82 -3.26
C GLU A 38 -7.07 -0.93 -1.99
N PRO A 39 -7.84 -1.25 -0.92
CA PRO A 39 -7.78 -0.46 0.30
C PRO A 39 -6.38 -0.38 0.90
N LEU A 40 -5.63 -1.49 0.87
CA LEU A 40 -4.26 -1.54 1.36
C LEU A 40 -3.30 -0.77 0.44
N ARG A 41 -3.56 -0.78 -0.88
CA ARG A 41 -2.83 0.05 -1.84
C ARG A 41 -2.99 1.53 -1.51
N TYR A 42 -4.23 1.99 -1.30
CA TYR A 42 -4.50 3.39 -0.94
C TYR A 42 -3.70 3.82 0.30
N PHE A 43 -3.74 3.05 1.39
CA PHE A 43 -3.00 3.36 2.61
C PHE A 43 -1.48 3.34 2.38
N THR A 44 -0.99 2.38 1.61
CA THR A 44 0.44 2.26 1.32
C THR A 44 0.93 3.44 0.48
N GLU A 45 0.24 3.82 -0.59
CA GLU A 45 0.55 5.00 -1.42
C GLU A 45 0.49 6.29 -0.60
N ALA A 46 -0.49 6.40 0.31
CA ALA A 46 -0.63 7.56 1.16
C ALA A 46 0.59 7.79 2.07
N ILE A 47 1.30 6.74 2.49
CA ILE A 47 2.50 6.84 3.32
C ILE A 47 3.78 6.78 2.49
N ALA A 48 3.87 5.88 1.52
CA ALA A 48 5.05 5.72 0.67
C ALA A 48 5.31 6.94 -0.23
N GLY A 49 4.25 7.62 -0.69
CA GLY A 49 4.35 8.77 -1.59
C GLY A 49 5.01 8.39 -2.92
N ASP A 50 6.05 9.12 -3.29
CA ASP A 50 6.81 8.93 -4.52
C ASP A 50 8.02 7.98 -4.39
N LYS A 51 8.19 7.32 -3.24
CA LYS A 51 9.34 6.46 -2.98
C LYS A 51 9.14 5.03 -3.49
N PHE A 52 7.88 4.60 -3.62
CA PHE A 52 7.52 3.29 -4.13
C PHE A 52 6.32 3.39 -5.07
N ASP A 53 6.36 2.58 -6.13
CA ASP A 53 5.15 2.25 -6.90
C ASP A 53 4.41 1.13 -6.18
N VAL A 54 3.12 1.31 -5.94
CA VAL A 54 2.30 0.31 -5.24
C VAL A 54 1.34 -0.35 -6.21
N VAL A 55 1.35 -1.67 -6.26
CA VAL A 55 0.48 -2.45 -7.13
C VAL A 55 -0.37 -3.42 -6.34
N SER A 56 -1.64 -3.56 -6.70
CA SER A 56 -2.55 -4.51 -6.06
C SER A 56 -2.50 -5.87 -6.76
N MET A 57 -2.44 -6.94 -5.98
CA MET A 57 -2.50 -8.31 -6.51
C MET A 57 -3.91 -8.65 -6.99
N VAL A 58 -4.93 -8.30 -6.19
CA VAL A 58 -6.33 -8.42 -6.58
C VAL A 58 -6.75 -7.11 -7.21
N PRO A 59 -7.03 -7.09 -8.54
CA PRO A 59 -7.38 -5.84 -9.23
C PRO A 59 -8.75 -5.34 -8.82
N ASP A 60 -8.96 -4.05 -9.02
CA ASP A 60 -10.25 -3.41 -8.78
C ASP A 60 -11.39 -4.13 -9.51
N GLY A 61 -12.54 -4.26 -8.82
CA GLY A 61 -13.71 -4.97 -9.32
C GLY A 61 -13.64 -6.50 -9.25
N SER A 62 -12.53 -7.09 -8.81
CA SER A 62 -12.42 -8.54 -8.58
C SER A 62 -12.77 -8.89 -7.13
N SER A 63 -13.30 -10.11 -6.91
CA SER A 63 -13.57 -10.61 -5.57
C SER A 63 -12.29 -11.12 -4.91
N PRO A 64 -11.87 -10.57 -3.78
CA PRO A 64 -10.68 -11.04 -3.08
C PRO A 64 -10.86 -12.42 -2.43
N GLU A 65 -12.09 -12.94 -2.37
CA GLU A 65 -12.37 -14.26 -1.82
C GLU A 65 -12.06 -15.39 -2.81
N THR A 66 -12.19 -15.10 -4.12
CA THR A 66 -12.14 -16.13 -5.17
C THR A 66 -11.16 -15.82 -6.30
N TYR A 67 -10.34 -14.79 -6.14
CA TYR A 67 -9.40 -14.37 -7.18
C TYR A 67 -8.23 -15.34 -7.33
N ASP A 68 -7.89 -15.65 -8.58
CA ASP A 68 -6.68 -16.39 -8.94
C ASP A 68 -5.70 -15.46 -9.69
N PRO A 69 -4.44 -15.34 -9.25
CA PRO A 69 -3.48 -14.45 -9.89
C PRO A 69 -3.05 -14.98 -11.26
N THR A 70 -2.90 -14.06 -12.19
CA THR A 70 -2.38 -14.38 -13.52
C THR A 70 -0.87 -14.69 -13.48
N PRO A 71 -0.34 -15.45 -14.45
CA PRO A 71 1.11 -15.69 -14.55
C PRO A 71 1.94 -14.40 -14.61
N GLN A 72 1.41 -13.35 -15.27
CA GLN A 72 2.08 -12.04 -15.34
C GLN A 72 2.18 -11.37 -13.99
N GLN A 73 1.15 -11.46 -13.15
CA GLN A 73 1.18 -10.93 -11.78
C GLN A 73 2.19 -11.67 -10.91
N LEU A 74 2.31 -12.99 -11.06
CA LEU A 74 3.32 -13.78 -10.34
C LEU A 74 4.75 -13.38 -10.74
N VAL A 75 4.97 -13.10 -12.03
CA VAL A 75 6.26 -12.59 -12.52
C VAL A 75 6.53 -11.17 -11.98
N ALA A 76 5.51 -10.30 -11.97
CA ALA A 76 5.63 -8.94 -11.44
C ALA A 76 5.92 -8.95 -9.92
N LEU A 77 5.28 -9.85 -9.17
CA LEU A 77 5.54 -10.04 -7.74
C LEU A 77 7.02 -10.33 -7.45
N ALA A 78 7.66 -11.17 -8.25
CA ALA A 78 9.07 -11.50 -8.09
C ALA A 78 10.02 -10.29 -8.30
N GLN A 79 9.51 -9.18 -8.85
CA GLN A 79 10.25 -7.93 -9.02
C GLN A 79 9.98 -6.92 -7.89
N SER A 80 9.05 -7.22 -6.99
CA SER A 80 8.70 -6.35 -5.86
C SER A 80 9.76 -6.40 -4.77
N GLN A 81 9.83 -5.35 -3.97
CA GLN A 81 10.71 -5.28 -2.79
C GLN A 81 10.03 -5.83 -1.52
N ALA A 82 8.70 -5.81 -1.49
CA ALA A 82 7.91 -6.37 -0.41
C ALA A 82 6.51 -6.74 -0.88
N TYR A 83 5.87 -7.62 -0.11
CA TYR A 83 4.44 -7.91 -0.19
C TYR A 83 3.75 -7.53 1.12
N PHE A 84 2.69 -6.73 1.05
CA PHE A 84 1.87 -6.36 2.20
C PHE A 84 0.54 -7.12 2.14
N GLN A 85 0.28 -7.93 3.15
CA GLN A 85 -0.97 -8.66 3.30
C GLN A 85 -1.88 -7.99 4.32
N ILE A 86 -3.19 -8.17 4.15
CA ILE A 86 -4.20 -7.66 5.10
C ILE A 86 -4.55 -8.69 6.18
N GLY A 87 -4.23 -9.97 5.93
CA GLY A 87 -4.59 -11.09 6.77
C GLY A 87 -6.03 -11.57 6.57
N HIS A 88 -6.26 -12.86 6.75
CA HIS A 88 -7.57 -13.52 6.83
C HIS A 88 -8.47 -13.47 5.57
N ILE A 89 -8.05 -12.88 4.46
CA ILE A 89 -8.82 -12.81 3.22
C ILE A 89 -8.66 -14.09 2.40
N GLY A 90 -9.72 -14.55 1.71
CA GLY A 90 -9.74 -15.85 1.01
C GLY A 90 -8.61 -16.04 0.01
N PHE A 91 -8.25 -14.97 -0.73
CA PHE A 91 -7.07 -14.98 -1.60
C PHE A 91 -5.79 -15.34 -0.83
N GLU A 92 -5.54 -14.69 0.31
CA GLU A 92 -4.32 -14.91 1.08
C GLU A 92 -4.28 -16.31 1.69
N GLN A 93 -5.40 -16.80 2.22
CA GLN A 93 -5.52 -18.17 2.74
C GLN A 93 -5.18 -19.21 1.66
N THR A 94 -5.56 -18.94 0.42
CA THR A 94 -5.34 -19.86 -0.71
C THR A 94 -3.92 -19.74 -1.28
N TRP A 95 -3.39 -18.53 -1.40
CA TRP A 95 -2.22 -18.26 -2.24
C TRP A 95 -0.96 -17.92 -1.47
N ILE A 96 -1.03 -17.39 -0.24
CA ILE A 96 0.13 -16.79 0.45
C ILE A 96 1.33 -17.76 0.57
N GLN A 97 1.08 -19.03 0.92
CA GLN A 97 2.14 -20.03 1.05
C GLN A 97 2.83 -20.31 -0.29
N ARG A 98 2.06 -20.34 -1.39
CA ARG A 98 2.61 -20.56 -2.74
C ARG A 98 3.39 -19.35 -3.22
N LEU A 99 2.91 -18.14 -2.92
CA LEU A 99 3.62 -16.89 -3.24
C LEU A 99 4.96 -16.85 -2.52
N GLN A 100 5.00 -17.11 -1.22
CA GLN A 100 6.21 -17.19 -0.42
C GLN A 100 7.20 -18.25 -0.92
N ALA A 101 6.71 -19.44 -1.26
CA ALA A 101 7.55 -20.52 -1.79
C ALA A 101 8.19 -20.15 -3.14
N ASN A 102 7.46 -19.40 -3.98
CA ASN A 102 7.94 -18.96 -5.30
C ASN A 102 8.82 -17.70 -5.24
N THR A 103 8.78 -16.95 -4.14
CA THR A 103 9.55 -15.72 -3.94
C THR A 103 10.27 -15.73 -2.59
N PRO A 104 11.22 -16.66 -2.34
CA PRO A 104 11.80 -16.88 -1.01
C PRO A 104 12.62 -15.70 -0.47
N HIS A 105 12.98 -14.74 -1.31
CA HIS A 105 13.72 -13.53 -0.92
C HIS A 105 12.82 -12.31 -0.72
N LEU A 106 11.53 -12.42 -1.05
CA LEU A 106 10.57 -11.32 -0.90
C LEU A 106 10.08 -11.29 0.55
N PRO A 107 10.24 -10.20 1.30
CA PRO A 107 9.64 -10.06 2.61
C PRO A 107 8.13 -9.88 2.51
N PHE A 108 7.41 -10.57 3.38
CA PHE A 108 5.96 -10.48 3.55
C PHE A 108 5.67 -9.82 4.90
N TYR A 109 4.85 -8.78 4.88
CA TYR A 109 4.45 -8.04 6.08
C TYR A 109 2.95 -8.14 6.27
N ASP A 110 2.53 -8.44 7.50
CA ASP A 110 1.13 -8.51 7.89
C ASP A 110 0.67 -7.17 8.43
N MET A 111 -0.24 -6.51 7.70
CA MET A 111 -0.78 -5.21 8.11
C MET A 111 -1.92 -5.32 9.12
N SER A 112 -2.40 -6.54 9.41
CA SER A 112 -3.38 -6.81 10.48
C SER A 112 -2.74 -6.95 11.86
N GLU A 113 -1.43 -6.89 11.98
CA GLU A 113 -0.74 -7.06 13.26
C GLU A 113 -1.28 -6.07 14.31
N ASN A 114 -1.65 -6.59 15.49
CA ASN A 114 -2.28 -5.85 16.59
C ASN A 114 -3.66 -5.23 16.30
N VAL A 115 -4.31 -5.58 15.20
CA VAL A 115 -5.71 -5.23 14.95
C VAL A 115 -6.62 -6.11 15.82
N PRO A 116 -7.59 -5.53 16.59
CA PRO A 116 -8.57 -6.32 17.32
C PRO A 116 -9.52 -7.03 16.35
N LEU A 117 -9.29 -8.33 16.15
CA LEU A 117 -10.06 -9.13 15.21
C LEU A 117 -11.43 -9.50 15.78
N MET A 118 -12.42 -9.67 14.90
CA MET A 118 -13.78 -10.12 15.20
C MET A 118 -14.05 -11.44 14.48
N GLU A 119 -14.89 -12.29 15.10
CA GLU A 119 -15.35 -13.52 14.47
C GLU A 119 -16.26 -13.20 13.28
N GLY A 120 -16.07 -13.91 12.17
CA GLY A 120 -16.91 -13.81 10.98
C GLY A 120 -18.30 -14.38 11.22
N THR A 121 -19.31 -13.79 10.58
CA THR A 121 -20.71 -14.22 10.69
C THR A 121 -21.11 -15.23 9.61
N CYS A 122 -20.19 -15.99 9.04
CA CYS A 122 -20.51 -16.94 7.98
C CYS A 122 -21.38 -18.09 8.51
N HIS A 123 -22.70 -17.95 8.31
CA HIS A 123 -23.68 -19.02 8.45
C HIS A 123 -23.71 -19.87 7.16
N GLU A 124 -22.67 -20.64 6.89
CA GLU A 124 -22.80 -21.72 5.92
C GLU A 124 -22.65 -23.07 6.61
N THR A 125 -23.71 -23.87 6.43
CA THR A 125 -23.94 -25.20 7.02
C THR A 125 -23.08 -26.27 6.35
N HIS A 126 -21.75 -26.14 6.36
CA HIS A 126 -20.87 -27.24 6.02
C HIS A 126 -19.95 -27.55 7.19
N GLN A 127 -20.10 -28.79 7.71
CA GLN A 127 -19.27 -29.41 8.74
C GLN A 127 -17.84 -29.52 8.27
N HIS A 128 -17.04 -28.47 8.50
CA HIS A 128 -15.58 -28.57 8.51
C HIS A 128 -15.05 -27.94 9.80
N ASN A 129 -13.99 -28.53 10.37
CA ASN A 129 -13.34 -28.13 11.60
C ASN A 129 -13.08 -26.62 11.60
N HIS A 130 -13.81 -25.88 12.44
CA HIS A 130 -13.75 -24.44 12.54
C HIS A 130 -12.57 -24.03 13.42
N ASP A 131 -11.46 -23.70 12.81
CA ASP A 131 -10.67 -22.59 13.30
C ASP A 131 -11.54 -21.34 13.11
N HIS A 132 -11.74 -20.54 14.15
CA HIS A 132 -12.65 -19.40 14.18
C HIS A 132 -12.45 -18.53 12.95
N ASP A 133 -13.46 -18.49 12.09
CA ASP A 133 -13.43 -17.73 10.85
C ASP A 133 -13.41 -16.24 11.22
N VAL A 134 -12.32 -15.56 10.96
CA VAL A 134 -12.13 -14.14 11.27
C VAL A 134 -12.75 -13.31 10.15
N ASP A 135 -13.52 -12.28 10.49
CA ASP A 135 -13.97 -11.29 9.50
C ASP A 135 -12.75 -10.53 8.94
N PRO A 136 -12.45 -10.67 7.63
CA PRO A 136 -11.25 -10.07 7.06
C PRO A 136 -11.36 -8.55 6.80
N HIS A 137 -12.55 -7.96 6.89
CA HIS A 137 -12.84 -6.58 6.46
C HIS A 137 -12.36 -5.52 7.46
N ILE A 138 -11.19 -5.73 8.03
CA ILE A 138 -10.60 -4.89 9.10
C ILE A 138 -10.42 -3.42 8.69
N TRP A 139 -10.22 -3.15 7.39
CA TRP A 139 -10.01 -1.80 6.85
C TRP A 139 -11.26 -0.92 6.87
N ASN A 140 -12.44 -1.49 7.12
CA ASN A 140 -13.71 -0.76 7.21
C ASN A 140 -13.97 -0.16 8.59
N SER A 141 -12.92 0.01 9.40
CA SER A 141 -12.93 0.69 10.69
C SER A 141 -11.84 1.75 10.70
N THR A 142 -12.17 2.97 11.11
CA THR A 142 -11.21 4.07 11.27
C THR A 142 -10.18 3.76 12.36
N LYS A 143 -10.58 3.08 13.44
CA LYS A 143 -9.66 2.66 14.51
C LYS A 143 -8.66 1.62 14.02
N ASN A 144 -9.12 0.64 13.25
CA ASN A 144 -8.24 -0.36 12.65
C ASN A 144 -7.34 0.27 11.57
N ALA A 145 -7.87 1.21 10.78
CA ALA A 145 -7.09 1.94 9.79
C ALA A 145 -5.89 2.67 10.40
N GLU A 146 -6.03 3.26 11.62
CA GLU A 146 -4.88 3.85 12.32
C GLU A 146 -3.79 2.81 12.68
N ILE A 147 -4.17 1.56 12.96
CA ILE A 147 -3.21 0.48 13.23
C ILE A 147 -2.53 0.05 11.92
N ILE A 148 -3.32 -0.17 10.88
CA ILE A 148 -2.84 -0.58 9.55
C ILE A 148 -1.81 0.43 9.01
N VAL A 149 -2.11 1.73 9.06
CA VAL A 149 -1.17 2.76 8.55
C VAL A 149 0.12 2.83 9.36
N LYS A 150 0.08 2.53 10.67
CA LYS A 150 1.29 2.41 11.50
C LYS A 150 2.12 1.19 11.12
N ASN A 151 1.49 0.05 10.85
CA ASN A 151 2.18 -1.17 10.40
C ASN A 151 2.86 -0.92 9.05
N ILE A 152 2.17 -0.26 8.11
CA ILE A 152 2.73 0.16 6.83
C ILE A 152 3.95 1.07 7.04
N TYR A 153 3.84 2.08 7.90
CA TYR A 153 4.96 2.97 8.23
C TYR A 153 6.18 2.20 8.74
N HIS A 154 5.98 1.27 9.67
CA HIS A 154 7.08 0.45 10.21
C HIS A 154 7.73 -0.42 9.13
N ALA A 155 6.94 -1.04 8.27
CA ALA A 155 7.45 -1.84 7.15
C ALA A 155 8.26 -0.97 6.16
N LEU A 156 7.76 0.21 5.80
CA LEU A 156 8.47 1.16 4.93
C LEU A 156 9.79 1.62 5.54
N CYS A 157 9.83 1.90 6.85
CA CYS A 157 11.06 2.27 7.55
C CYS A 157 12.11 1.13 7.57
N GLN A 158 11.67 -0.13 7.56
CA GLN A 158 12.57 -1.28 7.45
C GLN A 158 13.12 -1.44 6.02
N LEU A 159 12.28 -1.21 5.02
CA LEU A 159 12.67 -1.31 3.61
C LEU A 159 13.57 -0.16 3.16
N ASP A 160 13.32 1.05 3.66
CA ASP A 160 13.98 2.28 3.27
C ASP A 160 14.16 3.20 4.48
N SER A 161 15.20 2.93 5.25
CA SER A 161 15.52 3.67 6.47
C SER A 161 15.96 5.12 6.22
N ILE A 162 16.37 5.45 5.00
CA ILE A 162 16.85 6.79 4.64
C ILE A 162 15.70 7.81 4.66
N HIS A 163 14.48 7.37 4.30
CA HIS A 163 13.32 8.24 4.18
C HIS A 163 12.35 8.16 5.39
N GLN A 164 12.80 7.67 6.56
CA GLN A 164 11.94 7.53 7.76
C GLN A 164 11.22 8.83 8.15
N ALA A 165 11.91 9.97 8.12
CA ALA A 165 11.30 11.26 8.45
C ALA A 165 10.20 11.67 7.45
N TYR A 166 10.38 11.33 6.16
CA TYR A 166 9.38 11.54 5.13
C TYR A 166 8.13 10.70 5.39
N TYR A 167 8.30 9.41 5.69
CA TYR A 167 7.18 8.51 6.01
C TYR A 167 6.47 8.91 7.30
N ALA A 168 7.19 9.36 8.34
CA ALA A 168 6.60 9.85 9.57
C ALA A 168 5.67 11.06 9.34
N HIS A 169 6.12 12.06 8.57
CA HIS A 169 5.29 13.21 8.22
C HIS A 169 4.01 12.80 7.46
N ARG A 170 4.12 11.83 6.55
CA ARG A 170 2.96 11.32 5.80
C ARG A 170 2.02 10.51 6.68
N LEU A 171 2.56 9.71 7.61
CA LEU A 171 1.77 9.00 8.62
C LEU A 171 0.95 9.97 9.46
N ASP A 172 1.56 11.08 9.94
CA ASP A 172 0.84 12.10 10.70
C ASP A 172 -0.32 12.69 9.88
N SER A 173 -0.10 12.98 8.60
CA SER A 173 -1.12 13.52 7.71
C SER A 173 -2.27 12.54 7.48
N VAL A 174 -1.97 11.26 7.22
CA VAL A 174 -2.98 10.21 7.01
C VAL A 174 -3.74 9.93 8.30
N THR A 175 -3.05 9.90 9.45
CA THR A 175 -3.70 9.70 10.75
C THR A 175 -4.64 10.85 11.07
N ALA A 176 -4.26 12.10 10.77
CA ALA A 176 -5.14 13.26 10.94
C ALA A 176 -6.41 13.14 10.07
N LEU A 177 -6.28 12.72 8.82
CA LEU A 177 -7.42 12.50 7.91
C LEU A 177 -8.35 11.39 8.43
N ILE A 178 -7.81 10.27 8.91
CA ILE A 178 -8.61 9.18 9.49
C ILE A 178 -9.40 9.69 10.71
N ARG A 179 -8.78 10.46 11.60
CA ARG A 179 -9.45 11.02 12.78
C ARG A 179 -10.51 12.05 12.43
N GLU A 180 -10.26 12.88 11.44
CA GLU A 180 -11.27 13.82 10.94
C GLU A 180 -12.46 13.06 10.37
N THR A 181 -12.23 12.01 9.58
CA THR A 181 -13.28 11.14 9.05
C THR A 181 -14.11 10.52 10.17
N GLU A 182 -13.46 9.98 11.21
CA GLU A 182 -14.12 9.42 12.38
C GLU A 182 -15.03 10.45 13.05
N GLN A 183 -14.54 11.67 13.28
CA GLN A 183 -15.34 12.74 13.89
C GLN A 183 -16.55 13.15 13.05
N GLN A 184 -16.38 13.21 11.72
CA GLN A 184 -17.47 13.49 10.79
C GLN A 184 -18.53 12.38 10.83
N MET A 185 -18.09 11.11 10.78
CA MET A 185 -18.97 9.95 10.88
C MET A 185 -19.76 9.94 12.20
N GLN A 186 -19.08 10.14 13.33
CA GLN A 186 -19.74 10.21 14.64
C GLN A 186 -20.78 11.35 14.70
N THR A 187 -20.49 12.49 14.09
CA THR A 187 -21.41 13.61 14.02
C THR A 187 -22.65 13.28 13.19
N LEU A 188 -22.47 12.64 12.03
CA LEU A 188 -23.57 12.24 11.15
C LEU A 188 -24.43 11.12 11.78
N MET A 189 -23.81 10.21 12.53
CA MET A 189 -24.47 9.08 13.14
C MET A 189 -25.14 9.41 14.48
N LYS A 190 -24.98 10.61 15.02
CA LYS A 190 -25.49 10.99 16.34
C LYS A 190 -26.99 10.79 16.47
N ASP A 191 -27.76 11.18 15.46
CA ASP A 191 -29.22 11.13 15.44
C ASP A 191 -29.75 10.11 14.39
N ALA A 192 -28.86 9.27 13.81
CA ALA A 192 -29.22 8.29 12.82
C ALA A 192 -29.82 7.03 13.44
N ASP A 193 -30.69 6.35 12.69
CA ASP A 193 -31.07 4.99 13.01
C ASP A 193 -29.83 4.10 12.89
N ARG A 194 -29.54 3.35 13.96
CA ARG A 194 -28.36 2.48 14.02
C ARG A 194 -28.56 1.11 13.40
N THR A 195 -29.70 0.91 12.72
CA THR A 195 -30.04 -0.35 12.05
C THR A 195 -29.85 -0.20 10.55
N PHE A 196 -29.03 -1.06 9.97
CA PHE A 196 -28.87 -1.16 8.52
C PHE A 196 -28.83 -2.62 8.07
N LEU A 197 -29.23 -2.87 6.84
CA LEU A 197 -29.19 -4.17 6.20
C LEU A 197 -28.16 -4.17 5.08
N ILE A 198 -27.28 -5.16 5.09
CA ILE A 198 -26.26 -5.34 4.05
C ILE A 198 -26.37 -6.76 3.48
N TYR A 199 -26.08 -6.89 2.20
CA TYR A 199 -26.06 -8.19 1.53
C TYR A 199 -24.75 -8.96 1.84
N HIS A 200 -23.60 -8.28 1.71
CA HIS A 200 -22.28 -8.84 2.03
C HIS A 200 -21.83 -8.29 3.40
N PRO A 201 -21.52 -9.13 4.39
CA PRO A 201 -21.28 -8.72 5.78
C PRO A 201 -19.88 -8.07 5.97
N ALA A 202 -19.58 -7.03 5.19
CA ALA A 202 -18.27 -6.36 5.21
C ALA A 202 -18.16 -5.22 6.22
N LEU A 203 -19.22 -4.86 6.95
CA LEU A 203 -19.27 -3.68 7.82
C LEU A 203 -19.28 -4.00 9.32
N THR A 204 -18.84 -5.19 9.72
CA THR A 204 -18.83 -5.63 11.12
C THR A 204 -17.96 -4.72 12.00
N TYR A 205 -16.76 -4.38 11.52
CA TYR A 205 -15.87 -3.47 12.25
C TYR A 205 -16.38 -2.03 12.29
N PHE A 206 -16.98 -1.56 11.20
CA PHE A 206 -17.66 -0.26 11.20
C PHE A 206 -18.80 -0.20 12.21
N ALA A 207 -19.62 -1.26 12.30
CA ALA A 207 -20.74 -1.35 13.22
C ALA A 207 -20.30 -1.46 14.70
N ARG A 208 -19.12 -2.03 14.95
CA ARG A 208 -18.52 -2.12 16.30
C ARG A 208 -18.10 -0.74 16.82
N ASP A 209 -17.53 0.11 15.97
CA ASP A 209 -16.83 1.34 16.33
C ASP A 209 -17.72 2.56 16.45
#